data_c0bd12d9f60176817db1914ba0ad590a
#
_entry.id   c0bd12d9f60176817db1914ba0ad590a
#
_cell.length_a   1.000
_cell.length_b   1.000
_cell.length_c   1.000
_cell.angle_alpha   90.00
_cell.angle_beta   90.00
_cell.angle_gamma   90.00
#
_symmetry.space_group_name_H-M   'P 1'
#
loop_
_entity.id
_entity.type
_entity.pdbx_description
1 polymer ?
#
loop_
_entity_poly.entity_id
_entity_poly.type
_entity_poly.pdbx_seq_one_letter_code
_entity_poly.pdbx_strand_id
1 'polypeptide(L)' 'MTCVQYTVIIEPADDGTFSVYVPDLPGCVSTGRTREEAIESIREAIHGHVQTLRDLGETVPPPRSQSQVVAA' A
#
# COMPACT_ATOMS: atom_id res chain seq x y z
N MET A 1 3.11 -3.32 -21.01
CA MET A 1 2.23 -3.28 -19.84
C MET A 1 2.68 -2.18 -18.89
N THR A 2 1.77 -1.37 -18.44
CA THR A 2 2.10 -0.25 -17.55
C THR A 2 2.07 -0.71 -16.11
N CYS A 3 3.17 -0.49 -15.37
CA CYS A 3 3.22 -0.73 -13.94
C CYS A 3 2.86 0.56 -13.20
N VAL A 4 1.90 0.46 -12.29
CA VAL A 4 1.54 1.57 -11.42
C VAL A 4 2.33 1.40 -10.12
N GLN A 5 3.02 2.45 -9.71
CA GLN A 5 3.84 2.42 -8.50
C GLN A 5 3.23 3.33 -7.44
N TYR A 6 2.81 2.74 -6.33
CA TYR A 6 2.25 3.49 -5.21
C TYR A 6 3.28 3.58 -4.08
N THR A 7 3.30 4.72 -3.42
CA THR A 7 4.01 4.85 -2.15
C THR A 7 3.22 4.11 -1.08
N VAL A 8 3.90 3.32 -0.27
CA VAL A 8 3.30 2.66 0.88
C VAL A 8 3.97 3.15 2.15
N ILE A 9 3.22 3.17 3.25
CA ILE A 9 3.72 3.56 4.55
C ILE A 9 3.76 2.31 5.42
N ILE A 10 4.92 2.04 6.03
CA ILE A 10 5.13 0.88 6.88
C ILE A 10 5.32 1.38 8.30
N GLU A 11 4.54 0.86 9.23
CA GLU A 11 4.59 1.26 10.63
C GLU A 11 4.81 0.05 11.52
N PRO A 12 5.92 0.01 12.27
CA PRO A 12 6.13 -1.07 13.22
C PRO A 12 5.16 -0.94 14.40
N ALA A 13 4.62 -2.06 14.83
CA ALA A 13 3.76 -2.14 15.99
C ALA A 13 4.55 -2.63 17.20
N ASP A 14 4.00 -2.40 18.40
CA ASP A 14 4.68 -2.75 19.65
C ASP A 14 4.86 -4.25 19.83
N ASP A 15 4.04 -5.06 19.18
CA ASP A 15 4.13 -6.52 19.24
C ASP A 15 5.14 -7.13 18.28
N GLY A 16 5.89 -6.30 17.55
CA GLY A 16 6.89 -6.76 16.59
C GLY A 16 6.35 -7.01 15.19
N THR A 17 5.07 -6.80 14.97
CA THR A 17 4.49 -6.88 13.64
C THR A 17 4.60 -5.54 12.93
N PHE A 18 4.23 -5.54 11.64
CA PHE A 18 4.25 -4.33 10.83
C PHE A 18 2.88 -4.16 10.17
N SER A 19 2.38 -2.93 10.20
CA SER A 19 1.22 -2.58 9.39
C SER A 19 1.69 -1.75 8.21
N VAL A 20 0.92 -1.81 7.13
CA VAL A 20 1.27 -1.11 5.90
C VAL A 20 -0.01 -0.63 5.22
N TYR A 21 0.04 0.56 4.66
CA TYR A 21 -1.11 1.09 3.94
C TYR A 21 -0.65 1.92 2.73
N VAL A 22 -1.59 2.15 1.83
CA VAL A 22 -1.35 2.93 0.61
C VAL A 22 -2.14 4.23 0.72
N PRO A 23 -1.44 5.38 0.92
CA PRO A 23 -2.14 6.66 1.05
C PRO A 23 -3.08 6.99 -0.12
N ASP A 24 -2.69 6.64 -1.34
CA ASP A 24 -3.48 6.98 -2.53
C ASP A 24 -4.60 5.99 -2.83
N LEU A 25 -4.69 4.88 -2.09
CA LEU A 25 -5.76 3.89 -2.22
C LEU A 25 -6.46 3.74 -0.86
N PRO A 26 -7.49 4.55 -0.58
CA PRO A 26 -8.19 4.48 0.70
C PRO A 26 -8.73 3.07 0.98
N GLY A 27 -8.48 2.58 2.18
CA GLY A 27 -8.89 1.25 2.58
C GLY A 27 -7.94 0.12 2.18
N CYS A 28 -6.88 0.41 1.44
CA CYS A 28 -5.89 -0.60 1.07
C CYS A 28 -4.82 -0.70 2.15
N VAL A 29 -4.99 -1.67 3.05
CA VAL A 29 -4.10 -1.87 4.21
C VAL A 29 -3.75 -3.35 4.32
N SER A 30 -2.63 -3.65 4.97
CA SER A 30 -2.24 -5.01 5.25
C SER A 30 -1.31 -5.07 6.46
N THR A 31 -0.92 -6.27 6.86
CA THR A 31 0.01 -6.48 7.96
C THR A 31 0.98 -7.59 7.60
N GLY A 32 2.07 -7.69 8.36
CA GLY A 32 3.01 -8.79 8.24
C GLY A 32 3.81 -8.93 9.53
N ARG A 33 4.38 -10.13 9.73
CA ARG A 33 5.24 -10.38 10.88
C ARG A 33 6.65 -9.84 10.70
N THR A 34 7.04 -9.60 9.45
CA THR A 34 8.29 -8.96 9.10
C THR A 34 8.00 -7.82 8.13
N ARG A 35 8.95 -6.92 7.95
CA ARG A 35 8.83 -5.83 7.00
C ARG A 35 8.61 -6.37 5.58
N GLU A 36 9.37 -7.39 5.22
CA GLU A 36 9.29 -8.01 3.88
C GLU A 36 7.94 -8.68 3.66
N GLU A 37 7.42 -9.35 4.68
CA GLU A 37 6.11 -9.98 4.60
C GLU A 37 5.01 -8.93 4.43
N ALA A 38 5.10 -7.81 5.16
CA ALA A 38 4.15 -6.71 5.03
C ALA A 38 4.17 -6.11 3.62
N ILE A 39 5.35 -5.94 3.04
CA ILE A 39 5.51 -5.42 1.68
C ILE A 39 4.87 -6.38 0.67
N GLU A 40 5.11 -7.68 0.81
CA GLU A 40 4.51 -8.66 -0.08
C GLU A 40 2.99 -8.70 0.05
N SER A 41 2.50 -8.61 1.28
CA SER A 41 1.06 -8.57 1.55
C SER A 41 0.38 -7.34 0.93
N ILE A 42 1.01 -6.17 1.05
CA ILE A 42 0.41 -4.96 0.48
C ILE A 42 0.46 -4.98 -1.05
N ARG A 43 1.48 -5.62 -1.63
CA ARG A 43 1.55 -5.79 -3.08
C ARG A 43 0.34 -6.54 -3.60
N GLU A 44 -0.01 -7.64 -2.95
CA GLU A 44 -1.18 -8.43 -3.30
C GLU A 44 -2.48 -7.64 -3.07
N ALA A 45 -2.54 -6.90 -1.97
CA ALA A 45 -3.70 -6.07 -1.65
C ALA A 45 -3.92 -4.99 -2.69
N ILE A 46 -2.84 -4.35 -3.18
CA ILE A 46 -2.93 -3.35 -4.23
C ILE A 46 -3.49 -3.96 -5.51
N HIS A 47 -2.98 -5.13 -5.92
CA HIS A 47 -3.47 -5.81 -7.11
C HIS A 47 -4.97 -6.10 -7.03
N GLY A 48 -5.42 -6.65 -5.90
CA GLY A 48 -6.83 -6.94 -5.69
C GLY A 48 -7.69 -5.69 -5.64
N HIS A 49 -7.22 -4.65 -4.97
CA HIS A 49 -7.94 -3.39 -4.85
C HIS A 49 -8.12 -2.71 -6.21
N VAL A 50 -7.06 -2.62 -6.99
CA VAL A 50 -7.09 -2.00 -8.32
C VAL A 50 -7.99 -2.83 -9.25
N GLN A 51 -7.90 -4.15 -9.20
CA GLN A 51 -8.73 -5.01 -10.03
C GLN A 51 -10.21 -4.85 -9.68
N THR A 52 -10.54 -4.76 -8.40
CA THR A 52 -11.91 -4.53 -7.95
C THR A 52 -12.46 -3.21 -8.47
N LEU A 53 -11.67 -2.14 -8.39
CA LEU A 53 -12.09 -0.84 -8.91
C LEU A 53 -12.38 -0.91 -10.40
N ARG A 54 -11.52 -1.58 -11.17
CA ARG A 54 -11.70 -1.75 -12.61
C ARG A 54 -12.95 -2.56 -12.94
N ASP A 55 -13.18 -3.63 -12.20
CA ASP A 55 -14.36 -4.50 -12.40
C ASP A 55 -15.65 -3.74 -12.12
N LEU A 56 -15.64 -2.80 -11.18
CA LEU A 56 -16.78 -1.96 -10.86
C LEU A 56 -16.91 -0.75 -11.79
N GLY A 57 -15.97 -0.56 -12.71
CA GLY A 57 -15.97 0.60 -13.59
C GLY A 57 -15.58 1.90 -12.90
N GLU A 58 -14.96 1.81 -11.73
CA GLU A 58 -14.54 2.99 -10.98
C GLU A 58 -13.13 3.42 -11.39
N THR A 59 -12.86 4.72 -11.21
CA THR A 59 -11.56 5.27 -11.52
C THR A 59 -10.52 4.76 -10.52
N VAL A 60 -9.39 4.28 -11.01
CA VAL A 60 -8.25 3.91 -10.18
C VAL A 60 -7.48 5.20 -9.85
N PRO A 61 -7.35 5.57 -8.55
CA PRO A 61 -6.62 6.77 -8.19
C PRO A 61 -5.16 6.70 -8.66
N PRO A 62 -4.63 7.77 -9.25
CA PRO A 62 -3.22 7.78 -9.65
C PRO A 62 -2.30 7.88 -8.43
N PRO A 63 -1.06 7.37 -8.53
CA PRO A 63 -0.08 7.51 -7.46
C PRO A 63 0.39 8.97 -7.39
N ARG A 64 0.09 9.64 -6.28
CA ARG A 64 0.39 11.06 -6.07
C ARG A 64 1.22 11.33 -4.84
N SER A 65 1.09 10.48 -3.83
CA SER A 65 1.81 10.65 -2.57
C SER A 65 3.28 10.42 -2.74
N GLN A 66 4.08 11.23 -2.06
CA GLN A 66 5.53 11.12 -2.01
C GLN A 66 5.95 11.02 -0.56
N SER A 67 7.09 10.38 -0.32
CA SER A 67 7.65 10.29 1.01
C SER A 67 8.95 11.08 1.08
N GLN A 68 9.21 11.69 2.23
CA GLN A 68 10.42 12.46 2.48
C GLN A 68 10.81 12.30 3.93
N VAL A 69 12.06 11.93 4.17
CA VAL A 69 12.61 11.91 5.52
C VAL A 69 13.21 13.27 5.80
N VAL A 70 12.78 13.87 6.89
CA VAL A 70 13.21 15.21 7.27
C VAL A 70 13.82 15.17 8.66
N ALA A 71 15.03 15.69 8.79
CA ALA A 71 15.67 15.82 10.10
C ALA A 71 15.00 16.96 10.89
N ALA A 72 14.74 16.71 12.17
CA ALA A 72 14.13 17.69 13.06
C ALA A 72 15.10 18.13 14.15
#